data_737762df7d96ae1a77b1da6749bf93a2
#
_entry.id   737762df7d96ae1a77b1da6749bf93a2
#
_cell.length_a   1.000
_cell.length_b   1.000
_cell.length_c   1.000
_cell.angle_alpha   90.00
_cell.angle_beta   90.00
_cell.angle_gamma   90.00
#
_symmetry.space_group_name_H-M   'P 1'
#
loop_
_entity.id
_entity.type
_entity.pdbx_description
1 polymer ?
#
loop_
_entity_poly.entity_id
_entity_poly.type
_entity_poly.pdbx_seq_one_letter_code
_entity_poly.pdbx_strand_id
1 'polypeptide(L)' 'MQVIARSNDAVRLNFLQVLLADAGIETRLLDAHASAIEGSIGAIPRRLVVADSDAERARRILAEAGEG' A
#
# COMPACT_ATOMS: atom_id res chain seq x y z
N MET A 1 6.91 -11.05 1.33
CA MET A 1 6.33 -9.71 1.23
C MET A 1 5.17 -9.56 2.20
N GLN A 2 5.01 -8.39 2.74
CA GLN A 2 3.93 -8.13 3.69
C GLN A 2 3.10 -6.95 3.26
N VAL A 3 1.80 -7.07 3.48
CA VAL A 3 0.86 -5.98 3.23
C VAL A 3 0.93 -5.01 4.40
N ILE A 4 1.21 -3.74 4.10
CA ILE A 4 1.30 -2.72 5.14
C ILE A 4 0.17 -1.71 5.06
N ALA A 5 -0.60 -1.70 3.98
CA ALA A 5 -1.75 -0.81 3.86
C ALA A 5 -2.69 -1.35 2.81
N ARG A 6 -3.96 -1.02 2.98
CA ARG A 6 -5.01 -1.34 2.00
C ARG A 6 -5.87 -0.11 1.82
N SER A 7 -6.19 0.20 0.58
CA SER A 7 -7.04 1.34 0.29
C SER A 7 -7.53 1.26 -1.14
N ASN A 8 -8.72 1.80 -1.39
CA ASN A 8 -9.21 1.96 -2.75
C ASN A 8 -8.98 3.39 -3.24
N ASP A 9 -8.29 4.20 -2.44
CA ASP A 9 -7.97 5.58 -2.81
C ASP A 9 -6.58 5.61 -3.43
N ALA A 10 -6.52 5.77 -4.74
CA ALA A 10 -5.26 5.77 -5.46
C ALA A 10 -4.34 6.93 -5.06
N VAL A 11 -4.93 8.06 -4.73
CA VAL A 11 -4.14 9.22 -4.32
C VAL A 11 -3.44 8.94 -3.00
N ARG A 12 -4.16 8.36 -2.06
CA ARG A 12 -3.58 8.01 -0.77
C ARG A 12 -2.47 6.98 -0.92
N LEU A 13 -2.70 5.95 -1.72
CA LEU A 13 -1.68 4.92 -1.93
C LEU A 13 -0.44 5.49 -2.58
N ASN A 14 -0.61 6.40 -3.54
CA ASN A 14 0.53 7.05 -4.16
C ASN A 14 1.33 7.86 -3.15
N PHE A 15 0.65 8.55 -2.27
CA PHE A 15 1.31 9.31 -1.21
C PHE A 15 2.15 8.37 -0.32
N LEU A 16 1.57 7.24 0.07
CA LEU A 16 2.28 6.29 0.91
C LEU A 16 3.51 5.72 0.20
N GLN A 17 3.39 5.45 -1.09
CA GLN A 17 4.51 4.95 -1.87
C GLN A 17 5.64 5.98 -1.92
N VAL A 18 5.32 7.23 -2.15
CA VAL A 18 6.32 8.29 -2.19
C VAL A 18 6.99 8.44 -0.83
N LEU A 19 6.19 8.39 0.22
CA LEU A 19 6.72 8.51 1.58
C LEU A 19 7.72 7.41 1.89
N LEU A 20 7.39 6.18 1.52
CA LEU A 20 8.27 5.04 1.79
C LEU A 20 9.48 5.04 0.87
N ALA A 21 9.29 5.45 -0.39
CA ALA A 21 10.42 5.55 -1.31
C ALA A 21 11.44 6.58 -0.83
N ASP A 22 10.96 7.65 -0.23
CA ASP A 22 11.82 8.69 0.32
C ASP A 22 12.68 8.14 1.46
N ALA A 23 12.19 7.11 2.13
CA ALA A 23 12.93 6.43 3.19
C ALA A 23 13.76 5.25 2.67
N GLY A 24 13.80 5.05 1.36
CA GLY A 24 14.58 3.98 0.77
C GLY A 24 13.87 2.63 0.76
N ILE A 25 12.57 2.61 0.95
CA ILE A 25 11.81 1.36 0.98
C ILE A 25 11.07 1.17 -0.34
N GLU A 26 11.33 0.06 -1.00
CA GLU A 26 10.64 -0.28 -2.24
C GLU A 26 9.27 -0.86 -1.93
N THR A 27 8.27 -0.43 -2.69
CA THR A 27 6.89 -0.88 -2.49
C THR A 27 6.31 -1.40 -3.78
N ARG A 28 5.24 -2.20 -3.66
CA ARG A 28 4.46 -2.66 -4.79
C ARG A 28 2.99 -2.56 -4.46
N LEU A 29 2.20 -2.26 -5.49
CA LEU A 29 0.75 -2.27 -5.37
C LEU A 29 0.22 -3.55 -5.99
N LEU A 30 -0.58 -4.27 -5.22
CA LEU A 30 -1.24 -5.47 -5.70
C LEU A 30 -2.73 -5.22 -5.81
N ASP A 31 -3.28 -5.49 -6.98
CA ASP A 31 -4.69 -5.31 -7.23
C ASP A 31 -5.45 -6.62 -7.06
N ALA A 32 -6.68 -6.50 -6.61
CA ALA A 32 -7.57 -7.66 -6.58
C ALA A 32 -8.25 -7.76 -7.96
N HIS A 33 -7.45 -7.91 -8.97
CA HIS A 33 -7.89 -7.79 -10.36
C HIS A 33 -9.00 -8.78 -10.75
N ALA A 34 -9.02 -9.92 -10.13
CA ALA A 34 -9.98 -10.95 -10.51
C ALA A 34 -11.41 -10.51 -10.33
N SER A 35 -11.64 -9.64 -9.37
CA SER A 35 -13.00 -9.21 -9.05
C SER A 35 -13.49 -8.10 -9.95
N ALA A 36 -12.63 -7.50 -10.71
CA ALA A 36 -13.02 -6.39 -11.56
C ALA A 36 -14.04 -6.81 -12.61
N ILE A 37 -14.04 -8.06 -12.95
CA ILE A 37 -14.94 -8.61 -13.95
C ILE A 37 -16.40 -8.49 -13.51
N GLU A 38 -16.62 -8.52 -12.22
CA GLU A 38 -17.97 -8.54 -11.68
C GLU A 38 -18.63 -7.18 -11.59
N GLY A 39 -17.96 -6.16 -12.05
CA GLY A 39 -18.54 -4.84 -12.00
C GLY A 39 -18.47 -4.16 -10.65
N SER A 40 -17.69 -4.70 -9.75
CA SER A 40 -17.52 -4.12 -8.42
C SER A 40 -16.45 -3.03 -8.44
N ILE A 41 -16.37 -2.33 -9.51
CA ILE A 41 -15.33 -1.35 -9.74
C ILE A 41 -15.38 -0.27 -8.68
N GLY A 42 -14.23 0.04 -8.15
CA GLY A 42 -14.11 1.11 -7.17
C GLY A 42 -14.27 0.65 -5.73
N ALA A 43 -14.79 -0.56 -5.54
CA ALA A 43 -15.00 -1.09 -4.19
C ALA A 43 -13.87 -2.01 -3.73
N ILE A 44 -12.95 -2.34 -4.63
CA ILE A 44 -11.92 -3.32 -4.35
C ILE A 44 -10.65 -2.61 -3.90
N PRO A 45 -10.21 -2.83 -2.68
CA PRO A 45 -9.00 -2.16 -2.20
C PRO A 45 -7.75 -2.77 -2.83
N ARG A 46 -6.80 -1.93 -3.10
CA ARG A 46 -5.47 -2.36 -3.50
C ARG A 46 -4.63 -2.55 -2.25
N ARG A 47 -3.63 -3.39 -2.36
CA ARG A 47 -2.75 -3.69 -1.25
C ARG A 47 -1.37 -3.14 -1.53
N LEU A 48 -0.82 -2.44 -0.56
CA LEU A 48 0.54 -1.92 -0.65
C LEU A 48 1.43 -2.88 0.12
N VAL A 49 2.43 -3.45 -0.56
CA VAL A 49 3.30 -4.46 0.04
C VAL A 49 4.75 -4.03 -0.01
N VAL A 50 5.51 -4.54 0.94
CA VAL A 50 6.95 -4.34 1.00
C VAL A 50 7.63 -5.67 1.30
N ALA A 51 8.93 -5.73 1.12
CA ALA A 51 9.70 -6.91 1.50
C ALA A 51 9.59 -7.14 3.00
N ASP A 52 9.65 -8.40 3.41
CA ASP A 52 9.53 -8.75 4.82
C ASP A 52 10.55 -8.00 5.67
N SER A 53 11.75 -7.82 5.16
CA SER A 53 12.81 -7.14 5.89
C SER A 53 12.53 -5.65 6.10
N ASP A 54 11.63 -5.08 5.32
CA ASP A 54 11.30 -3.65 5.43
C ASP A 54 9.97 -3.40 6.13
N ALA A 55 9.23 -4.47 6.44
CA ALA A 55 7.86 -4.32 6.93
C ALA A 55 7.76 -3.52 8.23
N GLU A 56 8.61 -3.82 9.18
CA GLU A 56 8.57 -3.14 10.47
C GLU A 56 8.91 -1.67 10.32
N ARG A 57 9.94 -1.38 9.54
CA ARG A 57 10.35 0.00 9.33
C ARG A 57 9.28 0.77 8.58
N ALA A 58 8.67 0.14 7.58
CA ALA A 58 7.59 0.76 6.81
C ALA A 58 6.42 1.10 7.71
N ARG A 59 6.02 0.18 8.59
CA ARG A 59 4.91 0.43 9.50
C ARG A 59 5.21 1.58 10.45
N ARG A 60 6.45 1.66 10.90
CA ARG A 60 6.86 2.74 11.79
C ARG A 60 6.77 4.09 11.09
N ILE A 61 7.23 4.14 9.84
CA ILE A 61 7.17 5.38 9.05
C ILE A 61 5.73 5.83 8.86
N LEU A 62 4.86 4.88 8.53
CA LEU A 62 3.44 5.20 8.34
C LEU A 62 2.81 5.69 9.63
N ALA A 63 3.15 5.08 10.74
CA ALA A 63 2.62 5.49 12.04
C ALA A 63 3.07 6.92 12.40
N GLU A 64 4.32 7.24 12.12
CA GLU A 64 4.86 8.56 12.40
C GLU A 64 4.20 9.62 11.53
N ALA A 65 3.78 9.23 10.34
CA ALA A 65 3.10 10.15 9.43
C ALA A 65 1.60 10.23 9.69
N GLY A 66 1.11 9.51 10.69
CA GLY A 66 -0.32 9.50 11.00
C GLY A 66 -1.13 8.61 10.10
N GLU A 67 -0.49 7.73 9.36
CA GLU A 67 -1.16 6.86 8.38
C GLU A 67 -1.41 5.46 8.91
N GLY A 68 -0.89 5.17 10.05
CA GLY A 68 -1.07 3.86 10.65
C GLY A 68 -2.46 3.68 11.19
#